data_b3629ca65ce6ececd1a66f935b8e2c53
#
_entry.id   b3629ca65ce6ececd1a66f935b8e2c53
#
_cell.length_a   1.000
_cell.length_b   1.000
_cell.length_c   1.000
_cell.angle_alpha   90.00
_cell.angle_beta   90.00
_cell.angle_gamma   90.00
#
_symmetry.space_group_name_H-M   'P 1'
#
loop_
_entity.id
_entity.type
_entity.pdbx_description
1 polymer ?
#
loop_
_entity_poly.entity_id
_entity_poly.type
_entity_poly.pdbx_seq_one_letter_code
_entity_poly.pdbx_strand_id
1 'polypeptide(L)'
;MSLVSLSALVLGMGMHAQAQGAAMPAPPPVPVTDVMVMLTRKQGVSMPDLMKVLPEEARETMLLYLDGKIEQWYSRADGKGVVFFLRCSTVDEAKAIMGGLPLDKAGMVDLEFIPVGPLSPMRLLTKPQTGAAGTK
;
A
#
# COMPACT_ATOMS: atom_id res chain seq x y z
N MET A 1 67.03 27.41 -38.56
CA MET A 1 67.43 27.36 -37.16
C MET A 1 66.17 27.31 -36.32
N SER A 2 65.81 26.14 -35.92
CA SER A 2 64.51 25.83 -35.29
C SER A 2 64.79 25.64 -33.81
N LEU A 3 64.01 26.32 -32.99
CA LEU A 3 63.88 26.05 -31.54
C LEU A 3 62.53 25.44 -31.26
N VAL A 4 62.53 24.17 -30.92
CA VAL A 4 61.41 23.40 -30.53
C VAL A 4 61.20 23.61 -29.03
N SER A 5 60.06 24.18 -28.66
CA SER A 5 59.64 24.33 -27.26
C SER A 5 58.73 23.16 -26.85
N LEU A 6 59.21 22.37 -25.92
CA LEU A 6 58.53 21.19 -25.39
C LEU A 6 57.70 21.61 -24.17
N SER A 7 56.38 21.72 -24.32
CA SER A 7 55.49 21.98 -23.21
C SER A 7 54.99 20.65 -22.65
N ALA A 8 55.37 20.34 -21.43
CA ALA A 8 54.89 19.19 -20.69
C ALA A 8 53.52 19.47 -20.10
N LEU A 9 52.52 18.72 -20.57
CA LEU A 9 51.15 18.73 -20.05
C LEU A 9 51.07 17.75 -18.87
N VAL A 10 50.97 18.27 -17.66
CA VAL A 10 50.74 17.46 -16.45
C VAL A 10 49.25 17.19 -16.35
N LEU A 11 48.82 15.98 -16.67
CA LEU A 11 47.46 15.49 -16.37
C LEU A 11 47.36 15.20 -14.86
N GLY A 12 46.70 16.07 -14.12
CA GLY A 12 46.27 15.81 -12.77
C GLY A 12 45.07 14.85 -12.76
N MET A 13 45.31 13.59 -12.44
CA MET A 13 44.23 12.63 -12.15
C MET A 13 43.62 12.97 -10.78
N GLY A 14 42.53 13.72 -10.78
CA GLY A 14 41.69 13.90 -9.62
C GLY A 14 40.92 12.61 -9.34
N MET A 15 41.38 11.81 -8.38
CA MET A 15 40.58 10.72 -7.82
C MET A 15 39.41 11.32 -7.06
N HIS A 16 38.24 11.33 -7.69
CA HIS A 16 36.98 11.55 -7.00
C HIS A 16 36.64 10.26 -6.27
N ALA A 17 36.96 10.18 -4.98
CA ALA A 17 36.40 9.18 -4.09
C ALA A 17 34.90 9.45 -3.96
N GLN A 18 34.09 8.76 -4.76
CA GLN A 18 32.67 8.70 -4.53
C GLN A 18 32.46 7.89 -3.25
N ALA A 19 32.06 8.58 -2.17
CA ALA A 19 31.52 7.92 -0.99
C ALA A 19 30.24 7.22 -1.42
N GLN A 20 30.32 5.91 -1.69
CA GLN A 20 29.16 5.04 -1.82
C GLN A 20 28.51 5.00 -0.45
N GLY A 21 27.49 5.84 -0.26
CA GLY A 21 26.60 5.73 0.88
C GLY A 21 26.07 4.31 0.90
N ALA A 22 26.41 3.55 1.95
CA ALA A 22 25.89 2.21 2.15
C ALA A 22 24.35 2.30 2.12
N ALA A 23 23.74 1.73 1.09
CA ALA A 23 22.28 1.65 0.99
C ALA A 23 21.78 0.92 2.24
N MET A 24 20.91 1.57 3.01
CA MET A 24 20.28 0.91 4.16
C MET A 24 19.55 -0.35 3.65
N PRO A 25 19.72 -1.50 4.33
CA PRO A 25 19.01 -2.70 3.93
C PRO A 25 17.50 -2.43 3.95
N ALA A 26 16.81 -2.89 2.90
CA ALA A 26 15.36 -2.76 2.81
C ALA A 26 14.70 -3.36 4.07
N PRO A 27 13.68 -2.70 4.62
CA PRO A 27 12.96 -3.26 5.76
C PRO A 27 12.35 -4.63 5.37
N PRO A 28 12.30 -5.59 6.30
CA PRO A 28 11.70 -6.89 6.02
C PRO A 28 10.23 -6.72 5.61
N PRO A 29 9.73 -7.57 4.70
CA PRO A 29 8.35 -7.48 4.23
C PRO A 29 7.37 -7.63 5.41
N VAL A 30 6.30 -6.84 5.39
CA VAL A 30 5.21 -6.94 6.36
C VAL A 30 4.30 -8.10 5.93
N PRO A 31 3.99 -9.08 6.82
CA PRO A 31 3.00 -10.10 6.48
C PRO A 31 1.64 -9.45 6.28
N VAL A 32 0.94 -9.86 5.23
CA VAL A 32 -0.43 -9.40 4.97
C VAL A 32 -1.37 -10.15 5.91
N THR A 33 -2.14 -9.43 6.70
CA THR A 33 -3.20 -9.98 7.57
C THR A 33 -4.59 -9.64 7.07
N ASP A 34 -4.72 -8.50 6.40
CA ASP A 34 -5.98 -7.99 5.89
C ASP A 34 -5.75 -7.28 4.55
N VAL A 35 -6.84 -7.05 3.82
CA VAL A 35 -6.83 -6.18 2.64
C VAL A 35 -7.81 -5.04 2.85
N MET A 36 -7.29 -3.82 2.85
CA MET A 36 -8.12 -2.62 2.82
C MET A 36 -8.60 -2.40 1.38
N VAL A 37 -9.90 -2.16 1.21
CA VAL A 37 -10.51 -1.87 -0.09
C VAL A 37 -11.17 -0.52 -0.05
N MET A 38 -10.78 0.37 -0.96
CA MET A 38 -11.47 1.63 -1.18
C MET A 38 -12.41 1.49 -2.36
N LEU A 39 -13.72 1.56 -2.08
CA LEU A 39 -14.77 1.62 -3.07
C LEU A 39 -15.09 3.08 -3.36
N THR A 40 -15.00 3.48 -4.62
CA THR A 40 -15.31 4.84 -5.07
C THR A 40 -16.33 4.78 -6.21
N ARG A 41 -17.39 5.57 -6.11
CA ARG A 41 -18.36 5.71 -7.20
C ARG A 41 -17.69 6.26 -8.45
N LYS A 42 -17.87 5.59 -9.59
CA LYS A 42 -17.34 6.03 -10.88
C LYS A 42 -17.92 7.37 -11.28
N GLN A 43 -17.09 8.15 -11.94
CA GLN A 43 -17.53 9.39 -12.56
C GLN A 43 -18.60 9.10 -13.64
N GLY A 44 -19.67 9.91 -13.67
CA GLY A 44 -20.78 9.71 -14.60
C GLY A 44 -21.91 8.81 -14.09
N VAL A 45 -21.71 8.04 -13.02
CA VAL A 45 -22.80 7.27 -12.39
C VAL A 45 -23.70 8.23 -11.63
N SER A 46 -25.00 8.30 -12.03
CA SER A 46 -25.97 9.17 -11.37
C SER A 46 -26.38 8.64 -10.00
N MET A 47 -26.74 9.53 -9.09
CA MET A 47 -27.30 9.10 -7.78
C MET A 47 -28.58 8.30 -7.92
N PRO A 48 -29.55 8.67 -8.79
CA PRO A 48 -30.73 7.85 -9.02
C PRO A 48 -30.45 6.43 -9.46
N ASP A 49 -29.42 6.22 -10.31
CA ASP A 49 -29.05 4.86 -10.75
C ASP A 49 -28.35 4.09 -9.65
N LEU A 50 -27.47 4.74 -8.89
CA LEU A 50 -26.84 4.13 -7.72
C LEU A 50 -27.90 3.65 -6.71
N MET A 51 -28.89 4.48 -6.42
CA MET A 51 -29.96 4.17 -5.46
C MET A 51 -30.84 2.97 -5.86
N LYS A 52 -30.86 2.59 -7.14
CA LYS A 52 -31.58 1.38 -7.60
C LYS A 52 -30.86 0.09 -7.16
N VAL A 53 -29.52 0.13 -7.07
CA VAL A 53 -28.68 -1.03 -6.75
C VAL A 53 -28.31 -1.08 -5.27
N LEU A 54 -28.25 0.08 -4.63
CA LEU A 54 -27.76 0.22 -3.25
C LEU A 54 -28.46 -0.63 -2.20
N PRO A 55 -29.80 -0.87 -2.23
CA PRO A 55 -30.45 -1.74 -1.25
C PRO A 55 -29.92 -3.18 -1.29
N GLU A 56 -29.70 -3.73 -2.48
CA GLU A 56 -29.15 -5.07 -2.65
C GLU A 56 -27.67 -5.10 -2.28
N GLU A 57 -26.91 -4.08 -2.66
CA GLU A 57 -25.51 -3.91 -2.23
C GLU A 57 -25.37 -3.94 -0.72
N ALA A 58 -26.22 -3.16 -0.02
CA ALA A 58 -26.20 -3.11 1.44
C ALA A 58 -26.53 -4.48 2.07
N ARG A 59 -27.47 -5.22 1.49
CA ARG A 59 -27.86 -6.56 1.95
C ARG A 59 -26.70 -7.55 1.79
N GLU A 60 -26.09 -7.62 0.60
CA GLU A 60 -24.98 -8.54 0.31
C GLU A 60 -23.73 -8.18 1.14
N THR A 61 -23.45 -6.90 1.30
CA THR A 61 -22.37 -6.43 2.16
C THR A 61 -22.58 -6.85 3.62
N MET A 62 -23.82 -6.74 4.12
CA MET A 62 -24.15 -7.20 5.47
C MET A 62 -23.94 -8.70 5.64
N LEU A 63 -24.29 -9.52 4.64
CA LEU A 63 -24.03 -10.96 4.67
C LEU A 63 -22.54 -11.27 4.74
N LEU A 64 -21.70 -10.58 3.97
CA LEU A 64 -20.25 -10.72 4.05
C LEU A 64 -19.69 -10.35 5.43
N TYR A 65 -20.27 -9.35 6.07
CA TYR A 65 -19.90 -8.98 7.44
C TYR A 65 -20.28 -10.06 8.45
N LEU A 66 -21.51 -10.59 8.37
CA LEU A 66 -21.97 -11.67 9.25
C LEU A 66 -21.17 -12.96 9.04
N ASP A 67 -20.72 -13.23 7.82
CA ASP A 67 -19.80 -14.34 7.49
C ASP A 67 -18.37 -14.11 7.98
N GLY A 68 -18.06 -12.94 8.54
CA GLY A 68 -16.74 -12.59 9.04
C GLY A 68 -15.71 -12.29 7.95
N LYS A 69 -16.12 -12.11 6.70
CA LYS A 69 -15.25 -11.72 5.58
C LYS A 69 -14.90 -10.25 5.60
N ILE A 70 -15.84 -9.41 6.05
CA ILE A 70 -15.60 -7.99 6.34
C ILE A 70 -15.39 -7.86 7.84
N GLU A 71 -14.26 -7.29 8.23
CA GLU A 71 -13.98 -7.00 9.64
C GLU A 71 -14.52 -5.63 10.04
N GLN A 72 -14.33 -4.62 9.20
CA GLN A 72 -14.78 -3.25 9.42
C GLN A 72 -15.14 -2.61 8.09
N TRP A 73 -16.08 -1.65 8.13
CA TRP A 73 -16.40 -0.79 7.02
C TRP A 73 -16.75 0.62 7.49
N TYR A 74 -16.48 1.59 6.64
CA TYR A 74 -16.75 3.00 6.94
C TYR A 74 -17.18 3.75 5.71
N SER A 75 -18.23 4.56 5.83
CA SER A 75 -18.52 5.57 4.81
C SER A 75 -17.45 6.65 4.84
N ARG A 76 -16.96 7.03 3.68
CA ARG A 76 -16.01 8.12 3.56
C ARG A 76 -16.68 9.45 3.86
N ALA A 77 -16.04 10.29 4.67
CA ALA A 77 -16.57 11.60 5.05
C ALA A 77 -16.71 12.57 3.86
N ASP A 78 -15.98 12.33 2.76
CA ASP A 78 -16.10 13.10 1.52
C ASP A 78 -17.30 12.67 0.66
N GLY A 79 -18.09 11.69 1.11
CA GLY A 79 -19.26 11.18 0.40
C GLY A 79 -18.99 10.41 -0.89
N LYS A 80 -17.71 10.09 -1.19
CA LYS A 80 -17.33 9.47 -2.47
C LYS A 80 -17.39 7.95 -2.48
N GLY A 81 -17.60 7.31 -1.33
CA GLY A 81 -17.65 5.85 -1.26
C GLY A 81 -17.48 5.28 0.14
N VAL A 82 -16.96 4.07 0.18
CA VAL A 82 -16.81 3.25 1.40
C VAL A 82 -15.40 2.70 1.47
N VAL A 83 -14.89 2.52 2.68
CA VAL A 83 -13.66 1.78 2.96
C VAL A 83 -14.03 0.50 3.69
N PHE A 84 -13.48 -0.63 3.24
CA PHE A 84 -13.63 -1.93 3.87
C PHE A 84 -12.29 -2.45 4.36
N PHE A 85 -12.29 -3.22 5.43
CA PHE A 85 -11.20 -4.08 5.84
C PHE A 85 -11.67 -5.52 5.73
N LEU A 86 -11.07 -6.26 4.80
CA LEU A 86 -11.41 -7.65 4.52
C LEU A 86 -10.43 -8.58 5.23
N ARG A 87 -10.97 -9.57 5.91
CA ARG A 87 -10.19 -10.62 6.57
C ARG A 87 -9.70 -11.65 5.56
N CYS A 88 -8.68 -11.29 4.80
CA CYS A 88 -8.03 -12.15 3.82
C CYS A 88 -6.56 -11.75 3.66
N SER A 89 -5.73 -12.69 3.23
CA SER A 89 -4.29 -12.49 3.14
C SER A 89 -3.76 -12.19 1.74
N THR A 90 -4.64 -12.18 0.74
CA THR A 90 -4.26 -11.91 -0.66
C THR A 90 -5.23 -10.95 -1.35
N VAL A 91 -4.68 -10.17 -2.27
CA VAL A 91 -5.49 -9.27 -3.11
C VAL A 91 -6.46 -10.04 -4.01
N ASP A 92 -6.09 -11.23 -4.47
CA ASP A 92 -6.95 -12.04 -5.33
C ASP A 92 -8.18 -12.57 -4.60
N GLU A 93 -8.02 -12.96 -3.34
CA GLU A 93 -9.15 -13.32 -2.46
C GLU A 93 -10.06 -12.12 -2.21
N ALA A 94 -9.47 -10.94 -1.93
CA ALA A 94 -10.23 -9.70 -1.78
C ALA A 94 -11.03 -9.34 -3.03
N LYS A 95 -10.44 -9.48 -4.22
CA LYS A 95 -11.12 -9.27 -5.50
C LYS A 95 -12.27 -10.25 -5.70
N ALA A 96 -12.10 -11.52 -5.32
CA ALA A 96 -13.17 -12.52 -5.42
C ALA A 96 -14.35 -12.19 -4.49
N ILE A 97 -14.08 -11.68 -3.28
CA ILE A 97 -15.11 -11.25 -2.33
C ILE A 97 -15.87 -10.03 -2.89
N MET A 98 -15.17 -8.98 -3.28
CA MET A 98 -15.77 -7.72 -3.72
C MET A 98 -16.44 -7.81 -5.09
N GLY A 99 -15.88 -8.62 -6.01
CA GLY A 99 -16.44 -8.84 -7.36
C GLY A 99 -17.78 -9.56 -7.37
N GLY A 100 -18.19 -10.12 -6.23
CA GLY A 100 -19.54 -10.67 -6.01
C GLY A 100 -20.61 -9.62 -5.76
N LEU A 101 -20.23 -8.40 -5.40
CA LEU A 101 -21.16 -7.36 -4.97
C LEU A 101 -21.88 -6.67 -6.13
N PRO A 102 -23.16 -6.26 -5.94
CA PRO A 102 -23.98 -5.69 -7.00
C PRO A 102 -23.43 -4.44 -7.67
N LEU A 103 -22.83 -3.51 -6.92
CA LEU A 103 -22.27 -2.28 -7.49
C LEU A 103 -21.05 -2.53 -8.38
N ASP A 104 -20.23 -3.51 -8.03
CA ASP A 104 -19.10 -3.92 -8.87
C ASP A 104 -19.58 -4.63 -10.15
N LYS A 105 -20.51 -5.58 -10.00
CA LYS A 105 -21.16 -6.27 -11.14
C LYS A 105 -21.84 -5.31 -12.12
N ALA A 106 -22.44 -4.24 -11.59
CA ALA A 106 -23.05 -3.19 -12.41
C ALA A 106 -22.03 -2.21 -13.02
N GLY A 107 -20.76 -2.35 -12.70
CA GLY A 107 -19.69 -1.47 -13.19
C GLY A 107 -19.79 -0.04 -12.72
N MET A 108 -20.44 0.20 -11.57
CA MET A 108 -20.73 1.54 -11.02
C MET A 108 -19.64 2.08 -10.11
N VAL A 109 -18.67 1.26 -9.73
CA VAL A 109 -17.63 1.61 -8.77
C VAL A 109 -16.25 1.24 -9.27
N ASP A 110 -15.25 1.93 -8.74
CA ASP A 110 -13.84 1.57 -8.82
C ASP A 110 -13.41 1.02 -7.46
N LEU A 111 -12.63 -0.06 -7.49
CA LEU A 111 -12.10 -0.72 -6.31
C LEU A 111 -10.57 -0.63 -6.30
N GLU A 112 -10.03 -0.09 -5.23
CA GLU A 112 -8.59 -0.09 -4.96
C GLU A 112 -8.30 -1.04 -3.80
N PHE A 113 -7.34 -1.95 -3.99
CA PHE A 113 -6.98 -2.99 -3.02
C PHE A 113 -5.60 -2.73 -2.45
N ILE A 114 -5.50 -2.56 -1.15
CA ILE A 114 -4.27 -2.26 -0.43
C ILE A 114 -4.04 -3.36 0.62
N PRO A 115 -3.10 -4.29 0.38
CA PRO A 115 -2.74 -5.27 1.40
C PRO A 115 -2.12 -4.57 2.60
N VAL A 116 -2.56 -4.92 3.79
CA VAL A 116 -2.12 -4.33 5.06
C VAL A 116 -1.70 -5.42 6.05
N GLY A 117 -0.94 -5.03 7.03
CA GLY A 117 -0.47 -5.93 8.08
C GLY A 117 -0.03 -5.17 9.32
N PRO A 118 0.51 -5.87 10.31
CA PRO A 118 0.94 -5.25 11.56
C PRO A 118 1.91 -4.11 11.33
N LEU A 119 1.77 -3.04 12.11
CA LEU A 119 2.64 -1.87 12.02
C LEU A 119 4.11 -2.28 12.20
N SER A 120 4.89 -2.18 11.12
CA SER A 120 6.27 -2.68 11.04
C SER A 120 7.19 -2.18 12.17
N PRO A 121 7.16 -0.88 12.58
CA PRO A 121 7.99 -0.39 13.68
C PRO A 121 7.72 -1.06 15.04
N MET A 122 6.54 -1.64 15.25
CA MET A 122 6.23 -2.34 16.51
C MET A 122 7.12 -3.55 16.75
N ARG A 123 7.69 -4.15 15.71
CA ARG A 123 8.67 -5.24 15.84
C ARG A 123 9.97 -4.82 16.55
N LEU A 124 10.30 -3.54 16.53
CA LEU A 124 11.47 -3.00 17.23
C LEU A 124 11.29 -3.06 18.74
N LEU A 125 10.06 -3.01 19.23
CA LEU A 125 9.73 -3.09 20.64
C LEU A 125 9.82 -4.51 21.21
N THR A 126 9.71 -5.53 20.35
CA THR A 126 9.72 -6.95 20.75
C THR A 126 11.10 -7.59 20.67
N LYS A 127 12.09 -6.92 20.05
CA LYS A 127 13.48 -7.41 20.06
C LYS A 127 14.12 -7.13 21.41
N PRO A 128 14.76 -8.14 22.04
CA PRO A 128 15.58 -7.87 23.23
C PRO A 128 16.61 -6.79 22.87
N GLN A 129 16.68 -5.74 23.64
CA GLN A 129 17.74 -4.75 23.52
C GLN A 129 19.05 -5.40 23.99
N THR A 130 19.77 -6.07 23.08
CA THR A 130 21.13 -6.54 23.34
C THR A 130 22.03 -5.31 23.40
N GLY A 131 22.28 -4.76 24.59
CA GLY A 131 23.22 -3.67 24.73
C GLY A 131 22.95 -2.71 25.88
N ALA A 132 22.68 -3.23 27.07
CA ALA A 132 22.97 -2.50 28.31
C ALA A 132 23.64 -3.46 29.28
N ALA A 133 24.82 -3.97 28.88
CA ALA A 133 25.75 -4.51 29.85
C ALA A 133 26.30 -3.32 30.63
N GLY A 134 25.77 -3.14 31.84
CA GLY A 134 26.25 -2.11 32.78
C GLY A 134 27.72 -2.32 33.06
N THR A 135 28.48 -1.28 32.81
CA THR A 135 29.81 -1.13 33.36
C THR A 135 29.65 -0.77 34.85
N LYS A 136 30.04 -1.70 35.71
CA LYS A 136 30.35 -1.41 37.08
C LYS A 136 31.68 -0.72 37.17
#